data_cc62517e0f471427f0583ed355b84696
#
_entry.id   cc62517e0f471427f0583ed355b84696
#
_cell.length_a   1.000
_cell.length_b   1.000
_cell.length_c   1.000
_cell.angle_alpha   90.00
_cell.angle_beta   90.00
_cell.angle_gamma   90.00
#
_symmetry.space_group_name_H-M   'P 1'
#
loop_
_entity.id
_entity.type
_entity.pdbx_description
1 polymer ?
#
loop_
_entity_poly.entity_id
_entity_poly.type
_entity_poly.pdbx_seq_one_letter_code
_entity_poly.pdbx_strand_id
1 'polypeptide(L)'
;ESPEILLAGGGQQSAWEAFASYIPVGFDHILPKGLDHILFVLGLFFLSTHLRPLIWQVTAFTAAHTVTLALGALGWVTVPGSIVEPLIAASIVYVAVENIFLAGLSPWRPLVIFGFGLLHGLGFASVLGEFGLPQDQFIPALIGFNIGVEIGQLTVIAVMFLCVWQALRVMRGQGDPRAAKGLYVALTVIALALCIVPMPAVAALLEAPVPVFLIPLALVFTGCFLSVQFRQVAAPYRRFVAIPASVAIAVIGAYWFVERVFL
;
A
#
# COMPACT_ATOMS: atom_id res chain seq x y z
N GLU A 1 11.30 -17.31 11.99
CA GLU A 1 10.56 -18.60 11.90
C GLU A 1 9.15 -18.28 11.45
N SER A 2 8.84 -18.60 10.19
CA SER A 2 7.49 -18.49 9.63
C SER A 2 6.56 -19.36 10.47
N PRO A 3 5.31 -18.93 10.78
CA PRO A 3 4.36 -19.83 11.40
C PRO A 3 4.14 -21.00 10.43
N GLU A 4 4.64 -22.16 10.76
CA GLU A 4 4.22 -23.40 10.14
C GLU A 4 2.70 -23.45 10.26
N ILE A 5 2.00 -23.29 9.14
CA ILE A 5 0.59 -23.69 9.07
C ILE A 5 0.66 -25.21 9.25
N LEU A 6 0.49 -25.65 10.48
CA LEU A 6 0.36 -27.06 10.83
C LEU A 6 -0.80 -27.59 9.99
N LEU A 7 -0.47 -28.28 8.90
CA LEU A 7 -1.38 -29.18 8.22
C LEU A 7 -1.69 -30.33 9.20
N ALA A 8 -2.45 -30.03 10.24
CA ALA A 8 -2.94 -31.00 11.18
C ALA A 8 -4.08 -31.77 10.51
N GLY A 9 -3.78 -32.97 10.13
CA GLY A 9 -4.75 -33.98 9.71
C GLY A 9 -4.76 -34.21 8.19
N GLY A 10 -4.48 -35.44 7.79
CA GLY A 10 -4.53 -35.93 6.40
C GLY A 10 -5.94 -35.99 5.78
N GLY A 11 -6.71 -34.90 5.88
CA GLY A 11 -7.98 -34.67 5.21
C GLY A 11 -7.78 -33.61 4.12
N GLN A 12 -8.27 -33.86 2.93
CA GLN A 12 -8.29 -32.86 1.85
C GLN A 12 -9.02 -31.61 2.34
N GLN A 13 -8.34 -30.44 2.33
CA GLN A 13 -8.99 -29.17 2.64
C GLN A 13 -10.17 -28.97 1.68
N SER A 14 -11.31 -28.56 2.20
CA SER A 14 -12.43 -28.16 1.38
C SER A 14 -12.12 -26.85 0.63
N ALA A 15 -12.78 -26.59 -0.48
CA ALA A 15 -12.63 -25.36 -1.24
C ALA A 15 -12.88 -24.11 -0.38
N TRP A 16 -13.83 -24.18 0.57
CA TRP A 16 -14.13 -23.09 1.49
C TRP A 16 -13.01 -22.87 2.52
N GLU A 17 -12.46 -23.94 3.07
CA GLU A 17 -11.34 -23.83 4.03
C GLU A 17 -10.10 -23.25 3.34
N ALA A 18 -9.76 -23.70 2.14
CA ALA A 18 -8.68 -23.13 1.34
C ALA A 18 -8.92 -21.63 1.07
N PHE A 19 -10.11 -21.27 0.56
CA PHE A 19 -10.47 -19.88 0.34
C PHE A 19 -10.32 -19.01 1.60
N ALA A 20 -10.92 -19.43 2.71
CA ALA A 20 -10.93 -18.63 3.95
C ALA A 20 -9.54 -18.51 4.59
N SER A 21 -8.72 -19.56 4.55
CA SER A 21 -7.38 -19.57 5.14
C SER A 21 -6.38 -18.67 4.38
N TYR A 22 -6.59 -18.44 3.09
CA TYR A 22 -5.71 -17.58 2.29
C TYR A 22 -6.06 -16.09 2.33
N ILE A 23 -7.24 -15.69 2.85
CA ILE A 23 -7.58 -14.27 3.03
C ILE A 23 -6.59 -13.57 3.98
N PRO A 24 -6.31 -14.09 5.20
CA PRO A 24 -5.29 -13.50 6.07
C PRO A 24 -3.90 -13.46 5.42
N VAL A 25 -3.50 -14.49 4.68
CA VAL A 25 -2.20 -14.54 4.00
C VAL A 25 -2.08 -13.41 2.97
N GLY A 26 -3.13 -13.17 2.18
CA GLY A 26 -3.18 -12.05 1.24
C GLY A 26 -3.22 -10.68 1.93
N PHE A 27 -3.89 -10.57 3.07
CA PHE A 27 -3.88 -9.35 3.87
C PHE A 27 -2.47 -9.06 4.43
N ASP A 28 -1.80 -10.06 4.98
CA ASP A 28 -0.44 -9.95 5.53
C ASP A 28 0.58 -9.62 4.45
N HIS A 29 0.35 -10.05 3.22
CA HIS A 29 1.16 -9.68 2.06
C HIS A 29 1.18 -8.16 1.81
N ILE A 30 0.11 -7.45 2.19
CA ILE A 30 0.03 -5.98 2.10
C ILE A 30 0.43 -5.34 3.44
N LEU A 31 -0.23 -5.73 4.54
CA LEU A 31 -0.07 -5.17 5.87
C LEU A 31 0.33 -6.27 6.87
N PRO A 32 1.54 -6.23 7.43
CA PRO A 32 2.53 -5.14 7.34
C PRO A 32 3.63 -5.33 6.29
N LYS A 33 3.66 -6.48 5.56
CA LYS A 33 4.85 -6.97 4.85
C LYS A 33 5.11 -6.31 3.48
N GLY A 34 4.08 -5.83 2.80
CA GLY A 34 4.15 -5.29 1.45
C GLY A 34 4.43 -3.79 1.39
N LEU A 35 5.62 -3.34 1.81
CA LEU A 35 5.96 -1.91 1.78
C LEU A 35 5.87 -1.31 0.37
N ASP A 36 6.20 -2.06 -0.67
CA ASP A 36 6.05 -1.66 -2.08
C ASP A 36 4.59 -1.42 -2.45
N HIS A 37 3.68 -2.32 -2.07
CA HIS A 37 2.24 -2.16 -2.25
C HIS A 37 1.69 -0.98 -1.42
N ILE A 38 2.14 -0.83 -0.18
CA ILE A 38 1.74 0.30 0.68
C ILE A 38 2.13 1.62 0.02
N LEU A 39 3.39 1.78 -0.40
CA LEU A 39 3.85 3.01 -1.06
C LEU A 39 3.14 3.26 -2.39
N PHE A 40 2.90 2.20 -3.16
CA PHE A 40 2.13 2.30 -4.40
C PHE A 40 0.70 2.80 -4.16
N VAL A 41 -0.02 2.20 -3.21
CA VAL A 41 -1.39 2.59 -2.83
C VAL A 41 -1.44 4.01 -2.26
N LEU A 42 -0.44 4.41 -1.46
CA LEU A 42 -0.30 5.79 -0.98
C LEU A 42 -0.08 6.75 -2.17
N GLY A 43 0.71 6.36 -3.17
CA GLY A 43 0.85 7.10 -4.42
C GLY A 43 -0.49 7.29 -5.15
N LEU A 44 -1.35 6.26 -5.19
CA LEU A 44 -2.71 6.40 -5.75
C LEU A 44 -3.56 7.38 -4.93
N PHE A 45 -3.49 7.28 -3.60
CA PHE A 45 -4.27 8.11 -2.67
C PHE A 45 -3.94 9.60 -2.77
N PHE A 46 -2.66 9.98 -2.86
CA PHE A 46 -2.26 11.38 -2.83
C PHE A 46 -2.65 12.16 -4.09
N LEU A 47 -2.88 11.50 -5.23
CA LEU A 47 -3.40 12.18 -6.42
C LEU A 47 -4.91 12.48 -6.34
N SER A 48 -5.66 11.59 -5.71
CA SER A 48 -7.12 11.73 -5.63
C SER A 48 -7.66 11.23 -4.29
N THR A 49 -8.29 12.14 -3.55
CA THR A 49 -9.00 11.82 -2.31
C THR A 49 -10.48 11.46 -2.54
N HIS A 50 -10.84 10.95 -3.73
CA HIS A 50 -12.17 10.47 -4.04
C HIS A 50 -12.21 8.94 -4.00
N LEU A 51 -13.09 8.37 -3.18
CA LEU A 51 -13.17 6.91 -2.94
C LEU A 51 -13.43 6.11 -4.23
N ARG A 52 -14.38 6.55 -5.06
CA ARG A 52 -14.76 5.78 -6.25
C ARG A 52 -13.62 5.55 -7.24
N PRO A 53 -12.83 6.56 -7.65
CA PRO A 53 -11.65 6.34 -8.48
C PRO A 53 -10.59 5.46 -7.81
N LEU A 54 -10.40 5.58 -6.48
CA LEU A 54 -9.41 4.78 -5.76
C LEU A 54 -9.80 3.30 -5.74
N ILE A 55 -11.06 2.99 -5.42
CA ILE A 55 -11.57 1.61 -5.45
C ILE A 55 -11.36 1.00 -6.84
N TRP A 56 -11.77 1.69 -7.93
CA TRP A 56 -11.57 1.19 -9.29
C TRP A 56 -10.10 0.92 -9.63
N GLN A 57 -9.18 1.78 -9.20
CA GLN A 57 -7.75 1.58 -9.43
C GLN A 57 -7.21 0.39 -8.64
N VAL A 58 -7.58 0.25 -7.38
CA VAL A 58 -7.18 -0.88 -6.53
C VAL A 58 -7.73 -2.20 -7.09
N THR A 59 -9.02 -2.25 -7.43
CA THR A 59 -9.62 -3.46 -8.00
C THR A 59 -8.99 -3.82 -9.36
N ALA A 60 -8.71 -2.83 -10.21
CA ALA A 60 -8.01 -3.07 -11.48
C ALA A 60 -6.60 -3.63 -11.27
N PHE A 61 -5.87 -3.09 -10.28
CA PHE A 61 -4.56 -3.61 -9.87
C PHE A 61 -4.67 -5.05 -9.37
N THR A 62 -5.58 -5.33 -8.43
CA THR A 62 -5.76 -6.69 -7.85
C THR A 62 -6.19 -7.70 -8.90
N ALA A 63 -7.06 -7.33 -9.83
CA ALA A 63 -7.44 -8.21 -10.95
C ALA A 63 -6.25 -8.57 -11.84
N ALA A 64 -5.43 -7.58 -12.21
CA ALA A 64 -4.21 -7.80 -12.98
C ALA A 64 -3.18 -8.65 -12.22
N HIS A 65 -2.96 -8.32 -10.94
CA HIS A 65 -2.10 -9.07 -10.03
C HIS A 65 -2.51 -10.55 -9.95
N THR A 66 -3.82 -10.81 -9.81
CA THR A 66 -4.36 -12.18 -9.78
C THR A 66 -4.00 -12.97 -11.04
N VAL A 67 -4.12 -12.34 -12.22
CA VAL A 67 -3.82 -13.01 -13.49
C VAL A 67 -2.36 -13.44 -13.55
N THR A 68 -1.41 -12.54 -13.31
CA THR A 68 0.02 -12.85 -13.41
C THR A 68 0.51 -13.72 -12.27
N LEU A 69 -0.06 -13.58 -11.08
CA LEU A 69 0.19 -14.47 -9.96
C LEU A 69 -0.23 -15.92 -10.30
N ALA A 70 -1.41 -16.10 -10.90
CA ALA A 70 -1.87 -17.41 -11.36
C ALA A 70 -0.93 -17.99 -12.41
N LEU A 71 -0.58 -17.22 -13.44
CA LEU A 71 0.30 -17.65 -14.52
C LEU A 71 1.69 -18.05 -13.99
N GLY A 72 2.23 -17.27 -13.06
CA GLY A 72 3.52 -17.57 -12.44
C GLY A 72 3.47 -18.79 -11.52
N ALA A 73 2.45 -18.90 -10.65
CA ALA A 73 2.28 -20.03 -9.75
C ALA A 73 2.05 -21.36 -10.48
N LEU A 74 1.43 -21.32 -11.69
CA LEU A 74 1.30 -22.47 -12.59
C LEU A 74 2.57 -22.77 -13.41
N GLY A 75 3.61 -21.94 -13.30
CA GLY A 75 4.83 -22.09 -14.08
C GLY A 75 4.69 -21.74 -15.56
N TRP A 76 3.57 -21.13 -15.99
CA TRP A 76 3.35 -20.75 -17.39
C TRP A 76 4.12 -19.49 -17.79
N VAL A 77 4.39 -18.62 -16.83
CA VAL A 77 5.19 -17.41 -17.03
C VAL A 77 6.22 -17.33 -15.90
N THR A 78 7.48 -17.28 -16.27
CA THR A 78 8.58 -17.09 -15.31
C THR A 78 9.43 -15.91 -15.77
N VAL A 79 9.51 -14.88 -14.94
CA VAL A 79 10.35 -13.70 -15.17
C VAL A 79 11.33 -13.58 -14.01
N PRO A 80 12.63 -13.42 -14.27
CA PRO A 80 13.62 -13.27 -13.21
C PRO A 80 13.30 -12.08 -12.30
N GLY A 81 13.45 -12.25 -10.97
CA GLY A 81 13.25 -11.19 -9.98
C GLY A 81 14.11 -9.95 -10.28
N SER A 82 15.34 -10.16 -10.77
CA SER A 82 16.25 -9.08 -11.19
C SER A 82 15.69 -8.15 -12.28
N ILE A 83 14.63 -8.55 -12.98
CA ILE A 83 13.90 -7.70 -13.94
C ILE A 83 12.64 -7.12 -13.30
N VAL A 84 11.88 -7.96 -12.59
CA VAL A 84 10.56 -7.57 -12.06
C VAL A 84 10.68 -6.60 -10.90
N GLU A 85 11.59 -6.83 -9.96
CA GLU A 85 11.73 -6.01 -8.77
C GLU A 85 12.13 -4.54 -9.07
N PRO A 86 13.10 -4.25 -9.97
CA PRO A 86 13.32 -2.88 -10.40
C PRO A 86 12.11 -2.23 -11.05
N LEU A 87 11.35 -2.97 -11.87
CA LEU A 87 10.15 -2.45 -12.51
C LEU A 87 9.03 -2.15 -11.50
N ILE A 88 8.90 -2.95 -10.44
CA ILE A 88 8.01 -2.66 -9.31
C ILE A 88 8.43 -1.34 -8.66
N ALA A 89 9.71 -1.15 -8.34
CA ALA A 89 10.22 0.10 -7.78
C ALA A 89 9.98 1.29 -8.72
N ALA A 90 10.21 1.12 -10.03
CA ALA A 90 9.92 2.14 -11.04
C ALA A 90 8.42 2.51 -11.10
N SER A 91 7.50 1.56 -10.91
CA SER A 91 6.06 1.81 -10.86
C SER A 91 5.67 2.73 -9.68
N ILE A 92 6.32 2.55 -8.52
CA ILE A 92 6.14 3.42 -7.35
C ILE A 92 6.63 4.84 -7.65
N VAL A 93 7.81 4.96 -8.27
CA VAL A 93 8.33 6.27 -8.71
C VAL A 93 7.36 6.93 -9.69
N TYR A 94 6.85 6.18 -10.66
CA TYR A 94 5.92 6.70 -11.66
C TYR A 94 4.67 7.33 -11.04
N VAL A 95 3.96 6.60 -10.17
CA VAL A 95 2.73 7.12 -9.54
C VAL A 95 3.02 8.32 -8.64
N ALA A 96 4.17 8.35 -7.98
CA ALA A 96 4.56 9.45 -7.12
C ALA A 96 4.94 10.70 -7.93
N VAL A 97 5.69 10.55 -9.02
CA VAL A 97 6.08 11.64 -9.93
C VAL A 97 4.84 12.21 -10.63
N GLU A 98 3.91 11.35 -11.07
CA GLU A 98 2.64 11.79 -11.65
C GLU A 98 1.88 12.74 -10.71
N ASN A 99 1.84 12.46 -9.40
CA ASN A 99 1.19 13.32 -8.40
C ASN A 99 1.84 14.72 -8.28
N ILE A 100 3.16 14.80 -8.52
CA ILE A 100 3.88 16.09 -8.44
C ILE A 100 3.51 16.98 -9.62
N PHE A 101 3.43 16.41 -10.82
CA PHE A 101 3.22 17.18 -12.05
C PHE A 101 1.75 17.33 -12.44
N LEU A 102 0.90 16.34 -12.16
CA LEU A 102 -0.52 16.38 -12.53
C LEU A 102 -1.39 16.87 -11.36
N ALA A 103 -2.44 17.61 -11.71
CA ALA A 103 -3.43 18.09 -10.75
C ALA A 103 -4.72 17.24 -10.72
N GLY A 104 -4.80 16.19 -11.53
CA GLY A 104 -6.00 15.35 -11.63
C GLY A 104 -5.72 14.01 -12.31
N LEU A 105 -6.72 13.13 -12.29
CA LEU A 105 -6.63 11.79 -12.83
C LEU A 105 -6.67 11.81 -14.37
N SER A 106 -5.71 11.16 -15.00
CA SER A 106 -5.75 10.85 -16.44
C SER A 106 -6.82 9.77 -16.73
N PRO A 107 -7.54 9.85 -17.86
CA PRO A 107 -8.46 8.79 -18.29
C PRO A 107 -7.77 7.42 -18.47
N TRP A 108 -6.49 7.41 -18.82
CA TRP A 108 -5.69 6.21 -19.05
C TRP A 108 -5.12 5.61 -17.77
N ARG A 109 -5.24 6.29 -16.63
CA ARG A 109 -4.66 5.84 -15.36
C ARG A 109 -5.11 4.43 -14.95
N PRO A 110 -6.38 4.01 -15.04
CA PRO A 110 -6.75 2.64 -14.71
C PRO A 110 -6.01 1.58 -15.54
N LEU A 111 -5.74 1.86 -16.82
CA LEU A 111 -4.98 0.95 -17.69
C LEU A 111 -3.50 0.87 -17.26
N VAL A 112 -2.89 2.00 -16.89
CA VAL A 112 -1.52 2.06 -16.38
C VAL A 112 -1.42 1.28 -15.05
N ILE A 113 -2.37 1.49 -14.13
CA ILE A 113 -2.43 0.79 -12.85
C ILE A 113 -2.66 -0.71 -13.05
N PHE A 114 -3.49 -1.11 -14.01
CA PHE A 114 -3.64 -2.51 -14.41
C PHE A 114 -2.29 -3.10 -14.87
N GLY A 115 -1.54 -2.39 -15.73
CA GLY A 115 -0.19 -2.80 -16.15
C GLY A 115 0.78 -2.99 -14.97
N PHE A 116 0.74 -2.09 -13.98
CA PHE A 116 1.54 -2.23 -12.78
C PHE A 116 1.08 -3.41 -11.91
N GLY A 117 -0.22 -3.69 -11.83
CA GLY A 117 -0.74 -4.89 -11.18
C GLY A 117 -0.18 -6.18 -11.79
N LEU A 118 -0.07 -6.26 -13.13
CA LEU A 118 0.58 -7.39 -13.81
C LEU A 118 2.04 -7.58 -13.37
N LEU A 119 2.79 -6.48 -13.23
CA LEU A 119 4.19 -6.54 -12.78
C LEU A 119 4.31 -7.03 -11.34
N HIS A 120 3.50 -6.49 -10.43
CA HIS A 120 3.52 -6.88 -9.02
C HIS A 120 3.15 -8.35 -8.80
N GLY A 121 2.17 -8.87 -9.55
CA GLY A 121 1.80 -10.28 -9.49
C GLY A 121 2.91 -11.23 -9.95
N LEU A 122 3.72 -10.83 -10.93
CA LEU A 122 4.91 -11.59 -11.35
C LEU A 122 6.00 -11.61 -10.26
N GLY A 123 6.19 -10.50 -9.54
CA GLY A 123 7.19 -10.41 -8.48
C GLY A 123 6.91 -11.34 -7.31
N PHE A 124 5.64 -11.59 -6.99
CA PHE A 124 5.26 -12.47 -5.88
C PHE A 124 5.06 -13.94 -6.30
N ALA A 125 4.97 -14.22 -7.59
CA ALA A 125 4.71 -15.57 -8.10
C ALA A 125 5.79 -16.59 -7.69
N SER A 126 7.07 -16.20 -7.66
CA SER A 126 8.17 -17.06 -7.20
C SER A 126 8.05 -17.38 -5.72
N VAL A 127 7.75 -16.37 -4.89
CA VAL A 127 7.58 -16.54 -3.44
C VAL A 127 6.39 -17.43 -3.12
N LEU A 128 5.26 -17.24 -3.81
CA LEU A 128 4.08 -18.07 -3.61
C LEU A 128 4.29 -19.50 -4.09
N GLY A 129 5.14 -19.71 -5.11
CA GLY A 129 5.56 -21.04 -5.57
C GLY A 129 6.33 -21.81 -4.49
N GLU A 130 7.11 -21.13 -3.66
CA GLU A 130 7.85 -21.73 -2.52
C GLU A 130 6.91 -21.99 -1.31
N PHE A 131 5.94 -21.13 -1.05
CA PHE A 131 4.95 -21.31 0.03
C PHE A 131 3.91 -22.39 -0.29
N GLY A 132 3.71 -22.74 -1.57
CA GLY A 132 2.83 -23.81 -2.03
C GLY A 132 1.35 -23.47 -1.93
N LEU A 133 0.73 -23.02 -3.03
CA LEU A 133 -0.73 -23.12 -3.13
C LEU A 133 -1.12 -24.60 -3.21
N PRO A 134 -2.13 -25.06 -2.45
CA PRO A 134 -2.58 -26.43 -2.51
C PRO A 134 -3.07 -26.76 -3.94
N GLN A 135 -2.42 -27.68 -4.61
CA GLN A 135 -2.73 -28.01 -6.02
C GLN A 135 -4.20 -28.40 -6.22
N ASP A 136 -4.76 -29.14 -5.26
CA ASP A 136 -6.16 -29.59 -5.30
C ASP A 136 -7.19 -28.47 -5.08
N GLN A 137 -6.78 -27.34 -4.45
CA GLN A 137 -7.62 -26.20 -4.13
C GLN A 137 -7.02 -24.88 -4.62
N PHE A 138 -6.28 -24.90 -5.72
CA PHE A 138 -5.56 -23.79 -6.27
C PHE A 138 -6.43 -22.53 -6.49
N ILE A 139 -7.56 -22.70 -7.18
CA ILE A 139 -8.46 -21.57 -7.51
C ILE A 139 -9.07 -20.92 -6.25
N PRO A 140 -9.68 -21.68 -5.31
CA PRO A 140 -10.17 -21.08 -4.06
C PRO A 140 -9.09 -20.35 -3.26
N ALA A 141 -7.91 -20.95 -3.10
CA ALA A 141 -6.79 -20.34 -2.38
C ALA A 141 -6.32 -19.05 -3.07
N LEU A 142 -6.16 -19.04 -4.39
CA LEU A 142 -5.78 -17.87 -5.17
C LEU A 142 -6.80 -16.73 -5.04
N ILE A 143 -8.09 -17.03 -5.11
CA ILE A 143 -9.16 -16.03 -4.95
C ILE A 143 -9.13 -15.49 -3.52
N GLY A 144 -9.04 -16.36 -2.50
CA GLY A 144 -8.96 -15.96 -1.10
C GLY A 144 -7.77 -15.02 -0.85
N PHE A 145 -6.60 -15.37 -1.36
CA PHE A 145 -5.40 -14.55 -1.28
C PHE A 145 -5.61 -13.15 -1.88
N ASN A 146 -6.13 -13.06 -3.10
CA ASN A 146 -6.31 -11.76 -3.76
C ASN A 146 -7.43 -10.91 -3.13
N ILE A 147 -8.45 -11.51 -2.55
CA ILE A 147 -9.42 -10.80 -1.70
C ILE A 147 -8.72 -10.23 -0.47
N GLY A 148 -7.83 -10.98 0.17
CA GLY A 148 -6.99 -10.49 1.26
C GLY A 148 -6.11 -9.30 0.85
N VAL A 149 -5.47 -9.40 -0.31
CA VAL A 149 -4.69 -8.29 -0.92
C VAL A 149 -5.55 -7.04 -1.07
N GLU A 150 -6.74 -7.16 -1.66
CA GLU A 150 -7.63 -6.01 -1.87
C GLU A 150 -8.10 -5.41 -0.55
N ILE A 151 -8.45 -6.23 0.44
CA ILE A 151 -8.81 -5.76 1.79
C ILE A 151 -7.63 -5.02 2.43
N GLY A 152 -6.41 -5.53 2.32
CA GLY A 152 -5.19 -4.87 2.81
C GLY A 152 -4.99 -3.49 2.20
N GLN A 153 -5.08 -3.38 0.87
CA GLN A 153 -4.97 -2.11 0.14
C GLN A 153 -6.07 -1.11 0.52
N LEU A 154 -7.32 -1.57 0.61
CA LEU A 154 -8.44 -0.73 1.06
C LEU A 154 -8.28 -0.29 2.52
N THR A 155 -7.66 -1.11 3.37
CA THR A 155 -7.32 -0.74 4.75
C THR A 155 -6.31 0.40 4.78
N VAL A 156 -5.26 0.35 3.96
CA VAL A 156 -4.29 1.47 3.81
C VAL A 156 -5.01 2.76 3.42
N ILE A 157 -5.90 2.70 2.42
CA ILE A 157 -6.69 3.85 1.97
C ILE A 157 -7.59 4.38 3.10
N ALA A 158 -8.27 3.50 3.83
CA ALA A 158 -9.16 3.87 4.93
C ALA A 158 -8.40 4.57 6.07
N VAL A 159 -7.25 4.02 6.46
CA VAL A 159 -6.36 4.64 7.46
C VAL A 159 -5.91 6.02 7.00
N MET A 160 -5.49 6.17 5.73
CA MET A 160 -5.08 7.46 5.22
C MET A 160 -6.24 8.47 5.16
N PHE A 161 -7.45 8.04 4.80
CA PHE A 161 -8.61 8.92 4.90
C PHE A 161 -8.87 9.39 6.34
N LEU A 162 -8.77 8.50 7.31
CA LEU A 162 -8.89 8.88 8.73
C LEU A 162 -7.81 9.89 9.13
N CYS A 163 -6.56 9.68 8.71
CA CYS A 163 -5.45 10.58 9.00
C CYS A 163 -5.69 12.00 8.46
N VAL A 164 -6.19 12.13 7.22
CA VAL A 164 -6.35 13.44 6.58
C VAL A 164 -7.77 14.03 6.72
N TRP A 165 -8.69 13.31 7.31
CA TRP A 165 -10.13 13.63 7.39
C TRP A 165 -10.44 15.05 7.81
N GLN A 166 -9.89 15.48 8.94
CA GLN A 166 -10.16 16.81 9.48
C GLN A 166 -9.59 17.93 8.61
N ALA A 167 -8.41 17.73 8.02
CA ALA A 167 -7.84 18.67 7.08
C ALA A 167 -8.75 18.86 5.86
N LEU A 168 -9.22 17.74 5.27
CA LEU A 168 -10.15 17.78 4.13
C LEU A 168 -11.49 18.45 4.49
N ARG A 169 -12.04 18.20 5.68
CA ARG A 169 -13.26 18.87 6.14
C ARG A 169 -13.08 20.38 6.25
N VAL A 170 -11.97 20.83 6.83
CA VAL A 170 -11.66 22.27 6.95
C VAL A 170 -11.49 22.91 5.57
N MET A 171 -10.84 22.21 4.62
CA MET A 171 -10.71 22.71 3.24
C MET A 171 -12.07 22.84 2.52
N ARG A 172 -13.05 22.00 2.88
CA ARG A 172 -14.44 22.05 2.37
C ARG A 172 -15.34 23.04 3.14
N GLY A 173 -14.81 23.77 4.10
CA GLY A 173 -15.58 24.69 4.93
C GLY A 173 -16.50 24.03 5.97
N GLN A 174 -16.33 22.74 6.25
CA GLN A 174 -17.19 21.92 7.12
C GLN A 174 -16.57 21.62 8.50
N GLY A 175 -15.34 22.06 8.78
CA GLY A 175 -14.61 21.77 10.00
C GLY A 175 -14.16 23.01 10.76
N ASP A 176 -13.93 22.88 12.08
CA ASP A 176 -13.30 23.92 12.87
C ASP A 176 -11.77 23.90 12.69
N PRO A 177 -11.16 24.99 12.15
CA PRO A 177 -9.73 25.05 11.95
C PRO A 177 -8.90 25.01 13.25
N ARG A 178 -9.45 25.48 14.38
CA ARG A 178 -8.75 25.48 15.66
C ARG A 178 -8.64 24.06 16.21
N ALA A 179 -9.77 23.34 16.22
CA ALA A 179 -9.82 21.94 16.63
C ALA A 179 -8.93 21.05 15.73
N ALA A 180 -8.98 21.25 14.42
CA ALA A 180 -8.13 20.51 13.48
C ALA A 180 -6.63 20.75 13.72
N LYS A 181 -6.22 21.99 13.97
CA LYS A 181 -4.80 22.30 14.29
C LYS A 181 -4.38 21.63 15.59
N GLY A 182 -5.18 21.72 16.65
CA GLY A 182 -4.88 21.06 17.93
C GLY A 182 -4.75 19.55 17.77
N LEU A 183 -5.66 18.91 17.03
CA LEU A 183 -5.60 17.49 16.71
C LEU A 183 -4.30 17.10 16.02
N TYR A 184 -3.91 17.81 14.95
CA TYR A 184 -2.72 17.44 14.19
C TYR A 184 -1.41 17.70 14.93
N VAL A 185 -1.34 18.73 15.78
CA VAL A 185 -0.22 18.92 16.69
C VAL A 185 -0.11 17.74 17.67
N ALA A 186 -1.23 17.36 18.30
CA ALA A 186 -1.25 16.23 19.22
C ALA A 186 -0.85 14.92 18.53
N LEU A 187 -1.39 14.61 17.34
CA LEU A 187 -1.04 13.40 16.59
C LEU A 187 0.43 13.39 16.17
N THR A 188 0.99 14.53 15.74
CA THR A 188 2.41 14.65 15.40
C THR A 188 3.29 14.39 16.62
N VAL A 189 2.98 15.02 17.76
CA VAL A 189 3.74 14.84 19.00
C VAL A 189 3.66 13.40 19.49
N ILE A 190 2.46 12.78 19.48
CA ILE A 190 2.27 11.38 19.86
C ILE A 190 3.08 10.45 18.95
N ALA A 191 2.99 10.63 17.62
CA ALA A 191 3.72 9.79 16.69
C ALA A 191 5.24 9.89 16.90
N LEU A 192 5.78 11.12 17.09
CA LEU A 192 7.20 11.30 17.36
C LEU A 192 7.62 10.78 18.73
N ALA A 193 6.81 10.95 19.77
CA ALA A 193 7.06 10.40 21.09
C ALA A 193 7.08 8.86 21.07
N LEU A 194 6.19 8.22 20.32
CA LEU A 194 6.16 6.77 20.17
C LEU A 194 7.37 6.23 19.39
N CYS A 195 8.03 7.04 18.56
CA CYS A 195 9.26 6.62 17.87
C CYS A 195 10.44 6.35 18.83
N ILE A 196 10.45 6.99 20.00
CA ILE A 196 11.53 6.80 21.01
C ILE A 196 11.18 5.78 22.09
N VAL A 197 9.94 5.30 22.13
CA VAL A 197 9.50 4.25 23.07
C VAL A 197 9.86 2.89 22.50
N PRO A 198 10.63 2.06 23.21
CA PRO A 198 10.91 0.70 22.78
C PRO A 198 9.63 -0.15 22.77
N MET A 199 9.23 -0.62 21.59
CA MET A 199 8.05 -1.48 21.39
C MET A 199 8.44 -2.77 20.66
N PRO A 200 9.22 -3.68 21.30
CA PRO A 200 9.76 -4.86 20.63
C PRO A 200 8.67 -5.80 20.12
N ALA A 201 7.57 -5.96 20.86
CA ALA A 201 6.46 -6.80 20.41
C ALA A 201 5.76 -6.24 19.16
N VAL A 202 5.59 -4.91 19.09
CA VAL A 202 5.02 -4.25 17.90
C VAL A 202 5.99 -4.32 16.74
N ALA A 203 7.29 -4.09 16.95
CA ALA A 203 8.29 -4.19 15.90
C ALA A 203 8.39 -5.63 15.34
N ALA A 204 8.26 -6.64 16.19
CA ALA A 204 8.20 -8.04 15.77
C ALA A 204 6.93 -8.35 14.95
N LEU A 205 5.77 -7.81 15.34
CA LEU A 205 4.52 -7.97 14.60
C LEU A 205 4.58 -7.28 13.22
N LEU A 206 5.21 -6.09 13.16
CA LEU A 206 5.34 -5.32 11.93
C LEU A 206 6.51 -5.79 11.04
N GLU A 207 7.33 -6.71 11.54
CA GLU A 207 8.58 -7.16 10.90
C GLU A 207 9.51 -5.99 10.50
N ALA A 208 9.34 -4.84 11.16
CA ALA A 208 10.08 -3.60 10.89
C ALA A 208 10.13 -2.71 12.13
N PRO A 209 11.14 -1.82 12.25
CA PRO A 209 11.18 -0.83 13.31
C PRO A 209 9.96 0.09 13.27
N VAL A 210 9.31 0.30 14.41
CA VAL A 210 8.10 1.14 14.54
C VAL A 210 8.26 2.55 13.92
N PRO A 211 9.42 3.23 14.03
CA PRO A 211 9.64 4.53 13.38
C PRO A 211 9.46 4.53 11.86
N VAL A 212 9.65 3.40 11.17
CA VAL A 212 9.45 3.29 9.71
C VAL A 212 8.01 3.66 9.32
N PHE A 213 7.04 3.37 10.18
CA PHE A 213 5.62 3.70 9.98
C PHE A 213 5.24 5.05 10.61
N LEU A 214 5.77 5.36 11.80
CA LEU A 214 5.35 6.54 12.56
C LEU A 214 5.96 7.84 12.04
N ILE A 215 7.19 7.83 11.52
CA ILE A 215 7.81 9.04 10.94
C ILE A 215 7.03 9.54 9.72
N PRO A 216 6.69 8.71 8.71
CA PRO A 216 5.84 9.13 7.61
C PRO A 216 4.47 9.66 8.06
N LEU A 217 3.83 9.02 9.06
CA LEU A 217 2.57 9.51 9.62
C LEU A 217 2.74 10.89 10.30
N ALA A 218 3.80 11.12 11.06
CA ALA A 218 4.10 12.41 11.67
C ALA A 218 4.29 13.50 10.60
N LEU A 219 4.95 13.17 9.47
CA LEU A 219 5.09 14.08 8.34
C LEU A 219 3.74 14.41 7.68
N VAL A 220 2.87 13.41 7.51
CA VAL A 220 1.50 13.63 7.01
C VAL A 220 0.70 14.51 7.96
N PHE A 221 0.74 14.26 9.27
CA PHE A 221 0.04 15.09 10.26
C PHE A 221 0.58 16.53 10.29
N THR A 222 1.88 16.71 10.19
CA THR A 222 2.50 18.04 10.06
C THR A 222 2.03 18.74 8.78
N GLY A 223 1.99 18.04 7.66
CA GLY A 223 1.45 18.56 6.40
C GLY A 223 -0.04 18.94 6.51
N CYS A 224 -0.84 18.13 7.19
CA CYS A 224 -2.24 18.43 7.47
C CYS A 224 -2.39 19.68 8.36
N PHE A 225 -1.57 19.83 9.40
CA PHE A 225 -1.51 21.05 10.20
C PHE A 225 -1.19 22.27 9.33
N LEU A 226 -0.16 22.20 8.50
CA LEU A 226 0.23 23.30 7.60
C LEU A 226 -0.87 23.62 6.58
N SER A 227 -1.54 22.61 6.04
CA SER A 227 -2.66 22.83 5.12
C SER A 227 -3.83 23.57 5.76
N VAL A 228 -4.13 23.27 7.03
CA VAL A 228 -5.16 23.99 7.81
C VAL A 228 -4.69 25.40 8.21
N GLN A 229 -3.42 25.56 8.60
CA GLN A 229 -2.82 26.85 8.97
C GLN A 229 -2.82 27.82 7.79
N PHE A 230 -2.42 27.34 6.62
CA PHE A 230 -2.30 28.13 5.39
C PHE A 230 -3.44 27.87 4.40
N ARG A 231 -4.67 27.65 4.90
CA ARG A 231 -5.84 27.29 4.07
C ARG A 231 -6.23 28.32 3.00
N GLN A 232 -5.75 29.56 3.12
CA GLN A 232 -5.95 30.64 2.13
C GLN A 232 -5.02 30.50 0.90
N VAL A 233 -4.00 29.66 0.97
CA VAL A 233 -3.10 29.38 -0.15
C VAL A 233 -3.82 28.50 -1.17
N ALA A 234 -3.51 28.65 -2.46
CA ALA A 234 -4.10 27.81 -3.49
C ALA A 234 -3.72 26.32 -3.29
N ALA A 235 -4.72 25.44 -3.33
CA ALA A 235 -4.59 24.00 -3.18
C ALA A 235 -3.73 23.57 -1.97
N PRO A 236 -4.07 23.97 -0.73
CA PRO A 236 -3.20 23.81 0.44
C PRO A 236 -2.92 22.34 0.76
N TYR A 237 -3.91 21.45 0.64
CA TYR A 237 -3.72 20.00 0.83
C TYR A 237 -2.68 19.44 -0.18
N ARG A 238 -2.82 19.78 -1.45
CA ARG A 238 -1.87 19.36 -2.47
C ARG A 238 -0.46 19.85 -2.18
N ARG A 239 -0.31 21.12 -1.79
CA ARG A 239 0.99 21.78 -1.54
C ARG A 239 1.70 21.25 -0.30
N PHE A 240 0.98 21.02 0.79
CA PHE A 240 1.57 20.71 2.10
C PHE A 240 1.48 19.23 2.48
N VAL A 241 0.62 18.43 1.81
CA VAL A 241 0.46 17.00 2.09
C VAL A 241 0.83 16.17 0.86
N ALA A 242 0.08 16.32 -0.24
CA ALA A 242 0.20 15.39 -1.37
C ALA A 242 1.55 15.46 -2.07
N ILE A 243 2.06 16.66 -2.38
CA ILE A 243 3.37 16.80 -3.05
C ILE A 243 4.53 16.35 -2.14
N PRO A 244 4.66 16.80 -0.86
CA PRO A 244 5.74 16.34 -0.01
C PRO A 244 5.73 14.82 0.22
N ALA A 245 4.56 14.23 0.45
CA ALA A 245 4.43 12.79 0.58
C ALA A 245 4.82 12.05 -0.72
N SER A 246 4.41 12.56 -1.88
CA SER A 246 4.78 11.98 -3.17
C SER A 246 6.26 12.10 -3.46
N VAL A 247 6.91 13.21 -3.07
CA VAL A 247 8.38 13.34 -3.17
C VAL A 247 9.08 12.29 -2.30
N ALA A 248 8.62 12.09 -1.07
CA ALA A 248 9.19 11.05 -0.19
C ALA A 248 9.02 9.64 -0.80
N ILE A 249 7.83 9.32 -1.33
CA ILE A 249 7.57 8.04 -2.02
C ILE A 249 8.48 7.88 -3.24
N ALA A 250 8.63 8.93 -4.06
CA ALA A 250 9.50 8.90 -5.24
C ALA A 250 10.97 8.66 -4.88
N VAL A 251 11.46 9.28 -3.80
CA VAL A 251 12.83 9.09 -3.31
C VAL A 251 13.05 7.66 -2.83
N ILE A 252 12.11 7.10 -2.05
CA ILE A 252 12.21 5.71 -1.57
C ILE A 252 12.17 4.74 -2.76
N GLY A 253 11.22 4.92 -3.68
CA GLY A 253 11.12 4.08 -4.87
C GLY A 253 12.35 4.17 -5.77
N ALA A 254 12.93 5.38 -5.93
CA ALA A 254 14.17 5.57 -6.70
C ALA A 254 15.37 4.90 -6.01
N TYR A 255 15.46 4.97 -4.69
CA TYR A 255 16.47 4.24 -3.92
C TYR A 255 16.36 2.74 -4.15
N TRP A 256 15.16 2.14 -4.01
CA TRP A 256 14.95 0.72 -4.29
C TRP A 256 15.23 0.35 -5.74
N PHE A 257 14.90 1.22 -6.69
CA PHE A 257 15.23 0.98 -8.10
C PHE A 257 16.75 0.86 -8.30
N VAL A 258 17.52 1.80 -7.74
CA VAL A 258 18.99 1.78 -7.84
C VAL A 258 19.57 0.57 -7.12
N GLU A 259 19.09 0.26 -5.92
CA GLU A 259 19.51 -0.90 -5.14
C GLU A 259 19.31 -2.21 -5.91
N ARG A 260 18.13 -2.40 -6.51
CA ARG A 260 17.76 -3.64 -7.24
C ARG A 260 18.39 -3.76 -8.62
N VAL A 261 18.94 -2.68 -9.21
CA VAL A 261 19.60 -2.68 -10.52
C VAL A 261 21.12 -2.82 -10.39
N PHE A 262 21.71 -2.19 -9.36
CA PHE A 262 23.16 -2.00 -9.31
C PHE A 262 23.85 -2.61 -8.08
N LEU A 263 23.10 -3.00 -7.05
CA LEU A 263 23.63 -3.60 -5.82
C LEU A 263 23.16 -5.01 -5.61
#